data_a8441265f7b7f3e797b31461ae26b6ea
#
_entry.id   a8441265f7b7f3e797b31461ae26b6ea
#
_cell.length_a   1.000
_cell.length_b   1.000
_cell.length_c   1.000
_cell.angle_alpha   90.00
_cell.angle_beta   90.00
_cell.angle_gamma   90.00
#
_symmetry.space_group_name_H-M   'P 1'
#
loop_
_entity.id
_entity.type
_entity.pdbx_description
1 polymer ?
#
loop_
_entity_poly.entity_id
_entity_poly.type
_entity_poly.pdbx_seq_one_letter_code
_entity_poly.pdbx_strand_id
1 'polypeptide(L)'
;MTPLVSPELERYIRELLPGRDPVIAEMEAQAARRDIPIVGPAVATLLQVLAESVGARRVFELGRAIGYSTVFFARAVGPTGKVFYTDGSAENARE
;
A
#
# COMPACT_ATOMS: atom_id res chain seq x y z
N MET A 1 10.05 7.17 20.06
CA MET A 1 9.09 8.19 19.64
C MET A 1 7.68 7.79 20.10
N THR A 2 6.96 8.71 20.68
CA THR A 2 5.58 8.45 21.11
C THR A 2 4.65 8.43 19.89
N PRO A 3 3.87 7.36 19.69
CA PRO A 3 2.94 7.31 18.57
C PRO A 3 1.85 8.38 18.73
N LEU A 4 1.43 8.97 17.62
CA LEU A 4 0.30 9.92 17.59
C LEU A 4 -1.02 9.22 17.87
N VAL A 5 -1.10 7.93 17.55
CA VAL A 5 -2.30 7.10 17.71
C VAL A 5 -1.90 5.89 18.55
N SER A 6 -2.73 5.53 19.52
CA SER A 6 -2.43 4.39 20.39
C SER A 6 -2.45 3.06 19.60
N PRO A 7 -1.65 2.07 20.03
CA PRO A 7 -1.68 0.75 19.38
C PRO A 7 -3.06 0.09 19.40
N GLU A 8 -3.85 0.32 20.45
CA GLU A 8 -5.22 -0.21 20.54
C GLU A 8 -6.13 0.39 19.48
N LEU A 9 -6.01 1.70 19.25
CA LEU A 9 -6.81 2.37 18.24
C LEU A 9 -6.41 1.93 16.83
N GLU A 10 -5.12 1.78 16.59
CA GLU A 10 -4.63 1.26 15.30
C GLU A 10 -5.17 -0.14 15.02
N ARG A 11 -5.18 -1.00 16.04
CA ARG A 11 -5.71 -2.35 15.92
C ARG A 11 -7.21 -2.32 15.62
N TYR A 12 -7.96 -1.46 16.31
CA TYR A 12 -9.39 -1.28 16.08
C TYR A 12 -9.67 -0.88 14.63
N ILE A 13 -8.95 0.11 14.12
CA ILE A 13 -9.10 0.57 12.73
C ILE A 13 -8.80 -0.58 11.77
N ARG A 14 -7.71 -1.32 12.01
CA ARG A 14 -7.31 -2.44 11.15
C ARG A 14 -8.36 -3.54 11.12
N GLU A 15 -8.99 -3.82 12.26
CA GLU A 15 -10.04 -4.84 12.35
C GLU A 15 -11.30 -4.45 11.60
N LEU A 16 -11.54 -3.16 11.36
CA LEU A 16 -12.69 -2.67 10.60
C LEU A 16 -12.48 -2.75 9.09
N LEU A 17 -11.25 -2.94 8.63
CA LEU A 17 -10.94 -2.99 7.20
C LEU A 17 -11.44 -4.28 6.58
N PRO A 18 -11.76 -4.27 5.26
CA PRO A 18 -12.08 -5.49 4.54
C PRO A 18 -10.97 -6.51 4.65
N GLY A 19 -11.30 -7.79 4.58
CA GLY A 19 -10.31 -8.85 4.56
C GLY A 19 -9.31 -8.66 3.43
N ARG A 20 -8.04 -8.84 3.72
CA ARG A 20 -6.98 -8.71 2.72
C ARG A 20 -6.80 -10.04 2.00
N ASP A 21 -6.59 -9.97 0.68
CA ASP A 21 -6.37 -11.18 -0.09
C ASP A 21 -4.97 -11.77 0.19
N PRO A 22 -4.71 -13.00 -0.29
CA PRO A 22 -3.43 -13.67 -0.02
C PRO A 22 -2.20 -12.91 -0.50
N VAL A 23 -2.29 -12.18 -1.61
CA VAL A 23 -1.16 -11.41 -2.13
C VAL A 23 -0.80 -10.29 -1.17
N ILE A 24 -1.79 -9.53 -0.74
CA ILE A 24 -1.58 -8.42 0.20
C ILE A 24 -1.08 -8.94 1.55
N ALA A 25 -1.67 -10.03 2.04
CA ALA A 25 -1.26 -10.62 3.32
C ALA A 25 0.19 -11.09 3.25
N GLU A 26 0.62 -11.69 2.13
CA GLU A 26 2.00 -12.12 1.96
C GLU A 26 2.97 -10.95 1.90
N MET A 27 2.58 -9.85 1.21
CA MET A 27 3.41 -8.65 1.16
C MET A 27 3.59 -8.04 2.55
N GLU A 28 2.53 -8.00 3.35
CA GLU A 28 2.60 -7.50 4.72
C GLU A 28 3.54 -8.37 5.57
N ALA A 29 3.44 -9.69 5.42
CA ALA A 29 4.30 -10.62 6.14
C ALA A 29 5.76 -10.47 5.72
N GLN A 30 6.01 -10.32 4.42
CA GLN A 30 7.36 -10.13 3.90
C GLN A 30 7.96 -8.81 4.40
N ALA A 31 7.17 -7.75 4.43
CA ALA A 31 7.63 -6.46 4.94
C ALA A 31 8.04 -6.57 6.42
N ALA A 32 7.27 -7.30 7.22
CA ALA A 32 7.58 -7.51 8.62
C ALA A 32 8.87 -8.33 8.79
N ARG A 33 9.04 -9.40 8.01
CA ARG A 33 10.24 -10.25 8.10
C ARG A 33 11.51 -9.53 7.67
N ARG A 34 11.42 -8.66 6.67
CA ARG A 34 12.56 -7.93 6.10
C ARG A 34 12.72 -6.54 6.67
N ASP A 35 11.88 -6.16 7.62
CA ASP A 35 11.86 -4.82 8.22
C ASP A 35 11.79 -3.72 7.16
N ILE A 36 10.92 -3.91 6.16
CA ILE A 36 10.70 -2.94 5.10
C ILE A 36 9.52 -2.04 5.49
N PRO A 37 9.71 -0.71 5.50
CA PRO A 37 8.60 0.19 5.80
C PRO A 37 7.55 0.16 4.69
N ILE A 38 6.29 -0.03 5.07
CA ILE A 38 5.15 0.08 4.17
C ILE A 38 4.10 0.97 4.83
N VAL A 39 3.18 1.51 4.02
CA VAL A 39 2.15 2.41 4.54
C VAL A 39 1.13 1.69 5.41
N GLY A 40 1.02 0.38 5.28
CA GLY A 40 0.08 -0.42 6.04
C GLY A 40 -1.32 -0.43 5.42
N PRO A 41 -2.19 -1.35 5.91
CA PRO A 41 -3.49 -1.59 5.27
C PRO A 41 -4.47 -0.42 5.36
N ALA A 42 -4.47 0.33 6.45
CA ALA A 42 -5.41 1.45 6.60
C ALA A 42 -5.11 2.57 5.61
N VAL A 43 -3.84 3.00 5.52
CA VAL A 43 -3.43 4.05 4.59
C VAL A 43 -3.58 3.58 3.15
N ALA A 44 -3.17 2.35 2.84
CA ALA A 44 -3.28 1.81 1.50
C ALA A 44 -4.73 1.75 1.03
N THR A 45 -5.64 1.33 1.90
CA THR A 45 -7.08 1.30 1.59
C THR A 45 -7.59 2.71 1.31
N LEU A 46 -7.18 3.69 2.11
CA LEU A 46 -7.56 5.08 1.89
C LEU A 46 -7.06 5.58 0.53
N LEU A 47 -5.81 5.29 0.19
CA LEU A 47 -5.24 5.68 -1.10
C LEU A 47 -6.04 5.08 -2.25
N GLN A 48 -6.43 3.82 -2.14
CA GLN A 48 -7.25 3.16 -3.16
C GLN A 48 -8.61 3.85 -3.30
N VAL A 49 -9.28 4.12 -2.19
CA VAL A 49 -10.59 4.79 -2.19
C VAL A 49 -10.48 6.17 -2.82
N LEU A 50 -9.46 6.95 -2.47
CA LEU A 50 -9.26 8.29 -3.03
C LEU A 50 -9.02 8.22 -4.54
N ALA A 51 -8.19 7.30 -5.00
CA ALA A 51 -7.92 7.13 -6.43
C ALA A 51 -9.19 6.73 -7.19
N GLU A 52 -9.98 5.83 -6.63
CA GLU A 52 -11.26 5.44 -7.22
C GLU A 52 -12.25 6.60 -7.24
N SER A 53 -12.29 7.39 -6.17
CA SER A 53 -13.21 8.52 -6.03
C SER A 53 -13.03 9.58 -7.10
N VAL A 54 -11.79 9.82 -7.52
CA VAL A 54 -11.49 10.80 -8.58
C VAL A 54 -11.45 10.17 -9.97
N GLY A 55 -11.73 8.88 -10.08
CA GLY A 55 -11.67 8.17 -11.36
C GLY A 55 -10.28 8.13 -11.96
N ALA A 56 -9.26 7.98 -11.11
CA ALA A 56 -7.88 7.99 -11.57
C ALA A 56 -7.61 6.87 -12.56
N ARG A 57 -6.96 7.20 -13.67
CA ARG A 57 -6.52 6.23 -14.67
C ARG A 57 -5.01 6.12 -14.73
N ARG A 58 -4.31 7.10 -14.21
CA ARG A 58 -2.86 7.11 -14.11
C ARG A 58 -2.46 7.59 -12.73
N VAL A 59 -1.57 6.87 -12.11
CA VAL A 59 -1.02 7.22 -10.79
C VAL A 59 0.49 7.23 -10.92
N PHE A 60 1.12 8.24 -10.36
CA PHE A 60 2.58 8.32 -10.29
C PHE A 60 2.99 8.24 -8.83
N GLU A 61 3.78 7.24 -8.50
CA GLU A 61 4.18 6.96 -7.13
C GLU A 61 5.68 7.20 -6.96
N LEU A 62 6.04 8.00 -5.96
CA LEU A 62 7.43 8.26 -5.61
C LEU A 62 7.88 7.29 -4.52
N GLY A 63 8.76 6.35 -4.88
CA GLY A 63 9.21 5.31 -3.98
C GLY A 63 8.16 4.20 -3.81
N ARG A 64 8.53 2.97 -4.07
CA ARG A 64 7.58 1.86 -3.97
C ARG A 64 7.99 0.75 -3.00
N ALA A 65 9.27 0.72 -2.59
CA ALA A 65 9.82 -0.39 -1.82
C ALA A 65 9.50 -1.73 -2.49
N ILE A 66 8.65 -2.56 -1.87
CA ILE A 66 8.26 -3.86 -2.44
C ILE A 66 7.01 -3.79 -3.31
N GLY A 67 6.45 -2.58 -3.51
CA GLY A 67 5.27 -2.39 -4.35
C GLY A 67 3.94 -2.57 -3.64
N TYR A 68 3.91 -2.46 -2.33
CA TYR A 68 2.70 -2.67 -1.54
C TYR A 68 1.59 -1.69 -1.91
N SER A 69 1.84 -0.38 -1.79
CA SER A 69 0.86 0.65 -2.17
C SER A 69 0.60 0.62 -3.67
N THR A 70 1.60 0.25 -4.47
CA THR A 70 1.47 0.13 -5.92
C THR A 70 0.36 -0.85 -6.31
N VAL A 71 0.24 -1.98 -5.60
CA VAL A 71 -0.84 -2.96 -5.86
C VAL A 71 -2.21 -2.33 -5.62
N PHE A 72 -2.37 -1.56 -4.54
CA PHE A 72 -3.64 -0.88 -4.25
C PHE A 72 -3.99 0.12 -5.34
N PHE A 73 -3.02 0.91 -5.81
CA PHE A 73 -3.25 1.83 -6.92
C PHE A 73 -3.56 1.10 -8.22
N ALA A 74 -2.88 -0.01 -8.49
CA ALA A 74 -3.15 -0.80 -9.69
C ALA A 74 -4.60 -1.31 -9.72
N ARG A 75 -5.10 -1.73 -8.57
CA ARG A 75 -6.49 -2.14 -8.44
C ARG A 75 -7.45 -0.98 -8.63
N ALA A 76 -7.09 0.20 -8.14
CA ALA A 76 -7.93 1.39 -8.25
C ALA A 76 -8.08 1.85 -9.70
N VAL A 77 -6.98 1.86 -10.47
CA VAL A 77 -7.02 2.33 -11.87
C VAL A 77 -7.60 1.30 -12.84
N GLY A 78 -7.65 0.03 -12.44
CA GLY A 78 -8.24 -1.03 -13.24
C GLY A 78 -7.37 -1.50 -14.40
N PRO A 79 -7.89 -2.44 -15.23
CA PRO A 79 -7.08 -3.11 -16.25
C PRO A 79 -6.62 -2.21 -17.39
N THR A 80 -7.29 -1.07 -17.60
CA THR A 80 -6.88 -0.12 -18.66
C THR A 80 -6.07 1.05 -18.12
N GLY A 81 -5.91 1.15 -16.79
CA GLY A 81 -5.13 2.20 -16.15
C GLY A 81 -3.66 1.82 -16.05
N LYS A 82 -2.86 2.76 -15.55
CA LYS A 82 -1.43 2.56 -15.36
C LYS A 82 -0.95 3.18 -14.07
N VAL A 83 -0.01 2.51 -13.42
CA VAL A 83 0.70 3.05 -12.26
C VAL A 83 2.17 3.15 -12.64
N PHE A 84 2.72 4.35 -12.49
CA PHE A 84 4.13 4.62 -12.71
C PHE A 84 4.78 4.79 -11.35
N TYR A 85 5.96 4.23 -11.17
CA TYR A 85 6.65 4.36 -9.90
C TYR A 85 8.13 4.63 -10.11
N THR A 86 8.74 5.22 -9.08
CA THR A 86 10.19 5.37 -9.01
C THR A 86 10.68 4.86 -7.68
N ASP A 87 11.94 4.45 -7.62
CA ASP A 87 12.57 4.06 -6.37
C ASP A 87 14.05 4.33 -6.47
N GLY A 88 14.65 4.84 -5.38
CA GLY A 88 16.07 5.16 -5.35
C GLY A 88 16.96 3.93 -5.20
N SER A 89 16.39 2.75 -4.93
CA SER A 89 17.13 1.51 -4.77
C SER A 89 17.01 0.65 -6.02
N ALA A 90 18.16 0.31 -6.62
CA ALA A 90 18.18 -0.61 -7.75
C ALA A 90 17.68 -1.99 -7.38
N GLU A 91 17.88 -2.41 -6.13
CA GLU A 91 17.38 -3.68 -5.62
C GLU A 91 15.85 -3.68 -5.58
N ASN A 92 15.24 -2.62 -5.05
CA ASN A 92 13.79 -2.51 -5.02
C ASN A 92 13.19 -2.49 -6.42
N ALA A 93 13.86 -1.85 -7.37
CA ALA A 93 13.38 -1.76 -8.74
C ALA A 93 13.29 -3.12 -9.43
N ARG A 94 14.05 -4.11 -8.96
CA ARG A 94 14.03 -5.47 -9.51
C ARG A 94 12.96 -6.37 -8.90
N GLU A 95 12.34 -5.94 -7.82
CA GLU A 95 11.26 -6.67 -7.16
C GLU A 95 9.91 -6.28 -7.73
#